data_370b13b0f7dc02b156ef670c362f46bb
#
_entry.id   370b13b0f7dc02b156ef670c362f46bb
#
_cell.length_a   1.000
_cell.length_b   1.000
_cell.length_c   1.000
_cell.angle_alpha   90.00
_cell.angle_beta   90.00
_cell.angle_gamma   90.00
#
_symmetry.space_group_name_H-M   'P 1'
#
loop_
_entity.id
_entity.type
_entity.pdbx_description
1 polymer ?
#
loop_
_entity_poly.entity_id
_entity_poly.type
_entity_poly.pdbx_seq_one_letter_code
_entity_poly.pdbx_strand_id
1 'polypeptide(L)'
;LGLDVVGVDISPEAVAFENGLDVKLCDVENEKLPFDDNTFDVIYSKSFIEHLYYPEKYLEEAYRVLKPNGILLTLVPDWESNYKIYFDDFTHRTPFTKMALTDAYKMYGFKEVRAFKFRQLPIVWKYPLMNYFCAFISPFIPVRTQNKFFRWSRELMLVGIGKKII
;
A
#
# COMPACT_ATOMS: atom_id res chain seq x y z
N LEU A 1 -19.21 7.94 -6.45
CA LEU A 1 -19.24 6.46 -6.36
C LEU A 1 -20.11 5.96 -5.20
N GLY A 2 -20.56 6.86 -4.28
CA GLY A 2 -21.45 6.51 -3.16
C GLY A 2 -20.81 5.54 -2.14
N LEU A 3 -19.49 5.55 -2.00
CA LEU A 3 -18.79 4.78 -0.97
C LEU A 3 -18.84 5.55 0.34
N ASP A 4 -19.12 4.85 1.43
CA ASP A 4 -18.93 5.34 2.79
C ASP A 4 -17.47 5.10 3.17
N VAL A 5 -16.71 6.17 3.40
CA VAL A 5 -15.26 6.12 3.59
C VAL A 5 -14.87 6.88 4.84
N VAL A 6 -14.06 6.25 5.68
CA VAL A 6 -13.40 6.88 6.82
C VAL A 6 -11.89 6.73 6.69
N GLY A 7 -11.14 7.76 7.06
CA GLY A 7 -9.67 7.74 7.10
C GLY A 7 -9.14 7.54 8.51
N VAL A 8 -7.86 7.14 8.58
CA VAL A 8 -7.08 7.12 9.83
C VAL A 8 -5.74 7.78 9.55
N ASP A 9 -5.30 8.66 10.42
CA ASP A 9 -4.00 9.33 10.35
C ASP A 9 -3.45 9.58 11.76
N ILE A 10 -2.12 9.63 11.87
CA ILE A 10 -1.43 10.00 13.11
C ILE A 10 -1.29 11.53 13.26
N SER A 11 -1.47 12.29 12.19
CA SER A 11 -1.33 13.75 12.17
C SER A 11 -2.63 14.43 12.57
N PRO A 12 -2.62 15.26 13.65
CA PRO A 12 -3.77 16.09 13.99
C PRO A 12 -4.18 17.05 12.87
N GLU A 13 -3.21 17.49 12.06
CA GLU A 13 -3.45 18.39 10.92
C GLU A 13 -4.24 17.68 9.82
N ALA A 14 -3.96 16.40 9.55
CA ALA A 14 -4.71 15.61 8.59
C ALA A 14 -6.14 15.39 9.06
N VAL A 15 -6.35 15.17 10.36
CA VAL A 15 -7.67 15.04 10.98
C VAL A 15 -8.46 16.35 10.94
N ALA A 16 -7.79 17.48 11.18
CA ALA A 16 -8.40 18.81 11.17
C ALA A 16 -8.71 19.34 9.76
N PHE A 17 -8.18 18.68 8.72
CA PHE A 17 -8.39 19.12 7.34
C PHE A 17 -9.79 18.76 6.85
N GLU A 18 -10.70 19.73 6.91
CA GLU A 18 -12.10 19.60 6.46
C GLU A 18 -12.18 19.49 4.93
N ASN A 19 -12.07 18.28 4.41
CA ASN A 19 -12.28 17.97 2.99
C ASN A 19 -13.52 17.09 2.71
N GLY A 20 -14.39 16.96 3.72
CA GLY A 20 -15.60 16.13 3.64
C GLY A 20 -15.37 14.64 3.89
N LEU A 21 -14.14 14.24 4.28
CA LEU A 21 -13.81 12.88 4.72
C LEU A 21 -13.72 12.85 6.25
N ASP A 22 -14.41 11.91 6.89
CA ASP A 22 -14.22 11.62 8.32
C ASP A 22 -12.84 10.96 8.51
N VAL A 23 -11.96 11.59 9.28
CA VAL A 23 -10.62 11.07 9.59
C VAL A 23 -10.49 10.94 11.10
N LYS A 24 -10.10 9.76 11.57
CA LYS A 24 -9.83 9.49 12.98
C LYS A 24 -8.35 9.61 13.28
N LEU A 25 -8.02 10.27 14.38
CA LEU A 25 -6.65 10.30 14.91
C LEU A 25 -6.32 8.93 15.52
N CYS A 26 -5.24 8.29 15.06
CA CYS A 26 -4.79 7.02 15.61
C CYS A 26 -3.35 6.72 15.20
N ASP A 27 -2.53 6.35 16.17
CA ASP A 27 -1.21 5.76 15.94
C ASP A 27 -1.34 4.24 15.83
N VAL A 28 -1.40 3.74 14.60
CA VAL A 28 -1.64 2.31 14.32
C VAL A 28 -0.52 1.37 14.81
N GLU A 29 0.64 1.90 15.18
CA GLU A 29 1.71 1.10 15.78
C GLU A 29 1.58 0.95 17.29
N ASN A 30 0.89 1.88 17.94
CA ASN A 30 0.81 1.92 19.41
C ASN A 30 -0.63 1.79 19.94
N GLU A 31 -1.62 1.98 19.09
CA GLU A 31 -3.03 1.99 19.44
C GLU A 31 -3.83 1.01 18.58
N LYS A 32 -4.96 0.56 19.10
CA LYS A 32 -5.95 -0.16 18.29
C LYS A 32 -6.67 0.82 17.36
N LEU A 33 -6.98 0.36 16.16
CA LEU A 33 -7.84 1.12 15.28
C LEU A 33 -9.18 1.44 15.97
N PRO A 34 -9.65 2.71 15.93
CA PRO A 34 -10.84 3.16 16.67
C PRO A 34 -12.15 2.71 16.01
N PHE A 35 -12.23 1.43 15.70
CA PHE A 35 -13.36 0.77 15.05
C PHE A 35 -13.63 -0.59 15.68
N ASP A 36 -14.89 -1.00 15.64
CA ASP A 36 -15.31 -2.31 16.10
C ASP A 36 -14.82 -3.44 15.16
N ASP A 37 -14.82 -4.66 15.67
CA ASP A 37 -14.56 -5.85 14.87
C ASP A 37 -15.58 -5.97 13.72
N ASN A 38 -15.10 -6.43 12.55
CA ASN A 38 -15.97 -6.71 11.40
C ASN A 38 -16.78 -5.46 10.92
N THR A 39 -16.13 -4.32 10.87
CA THR A 39 -16.75 -3.05 10.44
C THR A 39 -16.68 -2.83 8.93
N PHE A 40 -15.53 -3.14 8.31
CA PHE A 40 -15.24 -2.71 6.94
C PHE A 40 -15.33 -3.83 5.92
N ASP A 41 -15.85 -3.50 4.74
CA ASP A 41 -15.83 -4.39 3.57
C ASP A 41 -14.46 -4.37 2.89
N VAL A 42 -13.78 -3.21 2.89
CA VAL A 42 -12.46 -3.00 2.27
C VAL A 42 -11.63 -2.09 3.15
N ILE A 43 -10.38 -2.46 3.35
CA ILE A 43 -9.34 -1.57 3.88
C ILE A 43 -8.34 -1.30 2.76
N TYR A 44 -7.99 -0.04 2.58
CA TYR A 44 -7.04 0.42 1.58
C TYR A 44 -5.90 1.19 2.23
N SER A 45 -4.68 0.83 1.89
CA SER A 45 -3.49 1.60 2.26
C SER A 45 -2.55 1.78 1.06
N LYS A 46 -1.98 2.96 0.93
CA LYS A 46 -1.00 3.25 -0.11
C LYS A 46 0.13 4.09 0.46
N SER A 47 1.36 3.66 0.21
CA SER A 47 2.57 4.33 0.72
C SER A 47 2.44 4.59 2.21
N PHE A 48 2.21 3.49 2.96
CA PHE A 48 1.92 3.56 4.39
C PHE A 48 2.68 2.50 5.19
N ILE A 49 2.48 1.21 4.91
CA ILE A 49 3.05 0.14 5.76
C ILE A 49 4.58 0.06 5.67
N GLU A 50 5.19 0.59 4.62
CA GLU A 50 6.64 0.73 4.49
C GLU A 50 7.25 1.71 5.49
N HIS A 51 6.45 2.61 6.07
CA HIS A 51 6.87 3.58 7.08
C HIS A 51 6.79 3.01 8.51
N LEU A 52 6.12 1.88 8.70
CA LEU A 52 5.94 1.26 10.00
C LEU A 52 7.18 0.46 10.42
N TYR A 53 7.55 0.54 11.70
CA TYR A 53 8.54 -0.35 12.32
C TYR A 53 7.95 -1.74 12.57
N TYR A 54 6.65 -1.79 12.88
CA TYR A 54 5.91 -3.00 13.26
C TYR A 54 4.65 -3.15 12.38
N PRO A 55 4.81 -3.39 11.06
CA PRO A 55 3.66 -3.53 10.13
C PRO A 55 2.72 -4.68 10.50
N GLU A 56 3.21 -5.66 11.29
CA GLU A 56 2.41 -6.76 11.81
C GLU A 56 1.24 -6.27 12.66
N LYS A 57 1.42 -5.24 13.48
CA LYS A 57 0.33 -4.69 14.31
C LYS A 57 -0.81 -4.12 13.46
N TYR A 58 -0.44 -3.43 12.38
CA TYR A 58 -1.42 -2.94 11.41
C TYR A 58 -2.16 -4.09 10.72
N LEU A 59 -1.44 -5.16 10.34
CA LEU A 59 -2.06 -6.32 9.68
C LEU A 59 -3.04 -7.05 10.61
N GLU A 60 -2.72 -7.19 11.89
CA GLU A 60 -3.60 -7.76 12.92
C GLU A 60 -4.88 -6.92 13.07
N GLU A 61 -4.74 -5.60 13.21
CA GLU A 61 -5.87 -4.70 13.35
C GLU A 61 -6.72 -4.62 12.07
N ALA A 62 -6.07 -4.58 10.90
CA ALA A 62 -6.77 -4.64 9.61
C ALA A 62 -7.60 -5.94 9.49
N TYR A 63 -7.02 -7.08 9.92
CA TYR A 63 -7.77 -8.34 9.95
C TYR A 63 -8.95 -8.29 10.94
N ARG A 64 -8.74 -7.69 12.12
CA ARG A 64 -9.79 -7.56 13.14
C ARG A 64 -10.99 -6.78 12.62
N VAL A 65 -10.76 -5.57 12.08
CA VAL A 65 -11.83 -4.66 11.69
C VAL A 65 -12.47 -4.98 10.33
N LEU A 66 -11.85 -5.83 9.51
CA LEU A 66 -12.48 -6.33 8.29
C LEU A 66 -13.62 -7.29 8.61
N LYS A 67 -14.74 -7.17 7.89
CA LYS A 67 -15.83 -8.14 7.89
C LYS A 67 -15.37 -9.50 7.35
N PRO A 68 -16.09 -10.59 7.65
CA PRO A 68 -15.97 -11.84 6.90
C PRO A 68 -16.10 -11.57 5.40
N ASN A 69 -15.19 -12.13 4.60
CA ASN A 69 -15.02 -11.88 3.18
C ASN A 69 -14.54 -10.47 2.80
N GLY A 70 -14.24 -9.60 3.76
CA GLY A 70 -13.63 -8.30 3.52
C GLY A 70 -12.22 -8.40 2.94
N ILE A 71 -11.77 -7.35 2.29
CA ILE A 71 -10.52 -7.32 1.52
C ILE A 71 -9.57 -6.27 2.08
N LEU A 72 -8.32 -6.67 2.31
CA LEU A 72 -7.20 -5.74 2.50
C LEU A 72 -6.50 -5.52 1.16
N LEU A 73 -6.41 -4.27 0.75
CA LEU A 73 -5.70 -3.82 -0.45
C LEU A 73 -4.57 -2.87 -0.06
N THR A 74 -3.33 -3.24 -0.34
CA THR A 74 -2.16 -2.44 0.00
C THR A 74 -1.30 -2.16 -1.23
N LEU A 75 -0.83 -0.92 -1.36
CA LEU A 75 0.16 -0.52 -2.35
C LEU A 75 1.42 -0.01 -1.63
N VAL A 76 2.55 -0.65 -1.87
CA VAL A 76 3.86 -0.28 -1.30
C VAL A 76 4.93 -0.25 -2.39
N PRO A 77 6.02 0.53 -2.23
CA PRO A 77 7.15 0.47 -3.15
C PRO A 77 7.74 -0.94 -3.24
N ASP A 78 7.94 -1.44 -4.45
CA ASP A 78 8.64 -2.72 -4.65
C ASP A 78 10.13 -2.55 -4.34
N TRP A 79 10.60 -3.19 -3.28
CA TRP A 79 12.02 -3.15 -2.90
C TRP A 79 12.95 -3.55 -4.04
N GLU A 80 12.63 -4.61 -4.77
CA GLU A 80 13.52 -5.15 -5.83
C GLU A 80 13.77 -4.16 -6.96
N SER A 81 12.78 -3.33 -7.32
CA SER A 81 12.93 -2.31 -8.36
C SER A 81 13.45 -0.98 -7.84
N ASN A 82 13.27 -0.69 -6.55
CA ASN A 82 13.55 0.61 -5.95
C ASN A 82 14.72 0.63 -4.94
N TYR A 83 15.43 -0.49 -4.71
CA TYR A 83 16.41 -0.62 -3.61
C TYR A 83 17.49 0.48 -3.60
N LYS A 84 17.88 1.02 -4.76
CA LYS A 84 18.89 2.09 -4.87
C LYS A 84 18.44 3.44 -4.35
N ILE A 85 17.13 3.65 -4.23
CA ILE A 85 16.51 4.93 -3.84
C ILE A 85 15.50 4.76 -2.70
N TYR A 86 15.29 3.54 -2.22
CA TYR A 86 14.26 3.25 -1.24
C TYR A 86 14.42 4.09 0.03
N PHE A 87 15.65 4.19 0.52
CA PHE A 87 15.99 4.98 1.71
C PHE A 87 16.39 6.44 1.36
N ASP A 88 16.19 6.91 0.11
CA ASP A 88 16.20 8.35 -0.18
C ASP A 88 15.00 9.03 0.52
N ASP A 89 13.92 8.29 0.78
CA ASP A 89 12.91 8.68 1.75
C ASP A 89 13.35 8.22 3.16
N PHE A 90 13.69 9.21 4.00
CA PHE A 90 14.18 8.95 5.36
C PHE A 90 13.15 8.25 6.25
N THR A 91 11.88 8.31 5.93
CA THR A 91 10.79 7.73 6.73
C THR A 91 10.51 6.25 6.41
N HIS A 92 11.07 5.71 5.33
CA HIS A 92 10.95 4.29 5.04
C HIS A 92 11.67 3.42 6.09
N ARG A 93 11.00 2.38 6.57
CA ARG A 93 11.48 1.46 7.60
C ARG A 93 11.50 0.02 7.12
N THR A 94 10.38 -0.48 6.65
CA THR A 94 10.19 -1.89 6.29
C THR A 94 10.11 -2.08 4.78
N PRO A 95 11.16 -2.65 4.14
CA PRO A 95 11.13 -2.93 2.71
C PRO A 95 10.29 -4.18 2.41
N PHE A 96 9.46 -4.10 1.38
CA PHE A 96 8.65 -5.23 0.93
C PHE A 96 9.09 -5.74 -0.44
N THR A 97 9.31 -7.04 -0.54
CA THR A 97 9.31 -7.80 -1.79
C THR A 97 7.93 -8.41 -2.02
N LYS A 98 7.66 -8.90 -3.23
CA LYS A 98 6.43 -9.64 -3.51
C LYS A 98 6.24 -10.82 -2.57
N MET A 99 7.31 -11.56 -2.27
CA MET A 99 7.26 -12.71 -1.37
C MET A 99 6.97 -12.26 0.06
N ALA A 100 7.74 -11.29 0.57
CA ALA A 100 7.56 -10.79 1.94
C ALA A 100 6.14 -10.26 2.18
N LEU A 101 5.57 -9.51 1.24
CA LEU A 101 4.19 -9.02 1.35
C LEU A 101 3.17 -10.17 1.32
N THR A 102 3.40 -11.18 0.48
CA THR A 102 2.53 -12.37 0.42
C THR A 102 2.57 -13.17 1.72
N ASP A 103 3.77 -13.37 2.27
CA ASP A 103 3.96 -14.15 3.49
C ASP A 103 3.42 -13.42 4.71
N ALA A 104 3.66 -12.10 4.81
CA ALA A 104 3.08 -11.26 5.84
C ALA A 104 1.55 -11.41 5.88
N TYR A 105 0.88 -11.28 4.75
CA TYR A 105 -0.58 -11.45 4.70
C TYR A 105 -1.04 -12.84 5.18
N LYS A 106 -0.37 -13.90 4.72
CA LYS A 106 -0.71 -15.28 5.12
C LYS A 106 -0.50 -15.52 6.61
N MET A 107 0.60 -14.99 7.18
CA MET A 107 0.92 -15.10 8.60
C MET A 107 -0.17 -14.46 9.48
N TYR A 108 -0.75 -13.36 9.03
CA TYR A 108 -1.81 -12.65 9.75
C TYR A 108 -3.23 -13.08 9.35
N GLY A 109 -3.37 -14.27 8.78
CA GLY A 109 -4.66 -14.97 8.61
C GLY A 109 -5.36 -14.73 7.29
N PHE A 110 -4.87 -13.81 6.44
CA PHE A 110 -5.49 -13.57 5.15
C PHE A 110 -5.38 -14.78 4.22
N LYS A 111 -6.42 -15.02 3.46
CA LYS A 111 -6.53 -16.07 2.44
C LYS A 111 -6.63 -15.47 1.04
N GLU A 112 -6.60 -16.31 0.02
CA GLU A 112 -6.65 -15.88 -1.39
C GLU A 112 -5.64 -14.77 -1.70
N VAL A 113 -4.48 -14.80 -1.03
CA VAL A 113 -3.47 -13.74 -1.10
C VAL A 113 -2.87 -13.68 -2.48
N ARG A 114 -2.86 -12.47 -3.05
CA ARG A 114 -2.22 -12.14 -4.32
C ARG A 114 -1.31 -10.94 -4.13
N ALA A 115 -0.09 -11.02 -4.64
CA ALA A 115 0.80 -9.87 -4.74
C ALA A 115 1.41 -9.80 -6.13
N PHE A 116 1.43 -8.61 -6.72
CA PHE A 116 1.99 -8.39 -8.06
C PHE A 116 2.57 -6.99 -8.21
N LYS A 117 3.53 -6.86 -9.13
CA LYS A 117 4.15 -5.56 -9.44
C LYS A 117 3.20 -4.72 -10.29
N PHE A 118 3.12 -3.44 -9.95
CA PHE A 118 2.23 -2.47 -10.55
C PHE A 118 3.00 -1.21 -10.94
N ARG A 119 2.72 -0.68 -12.13
CA ARG A 119 3.31 0.57 -12.61
C ARG A 119 2.30 1.71 -12.48
N GLN A 120 2.67 2.77 -11.73
CA GLN A 120 1.80 3.91 -11.46
C GLN A 120 1.58 4.84 -12.68
N LEU A 121 2.17 4.54 -13.82
CA LEU A 121 2.10 5.37 -15.02
C LEU A 121 0.74 5.20 -15.72
N PRO A 122 -0.14 6.23 -15.78
CA PRO A 122 -1.51 6.06 -16.28
C PRO A 122 -1.60 5.57 -17.74
N ILE A 123 -0.62 5.89 -18.59
CA ILE A 123 -0.62 5.46 -19.98
C ILE A 123 -0.58 3.92 -20.12
N VAL A 124 0.05 3.20 -19.18
CA VAL A 124 0.07 1.73 -19.24
C VAL A 124 -1.26 1.10 -18.83
N TRP A 125 -2.12 1.84 -18.12
CA TRP A 125 -3.47 1.38 -17.78
C TRP A 125 -4.39 1.48 -18.98
N LYS A 126 -4.21 2.54 -19.79
CA LYS A 126 -4.97 2.72 -21.02
C LYS A 126 -4.46 1.85 -22.18
N TYR A 127 -3.14 1.66 -22.25
CA TYR A 127 -2.46 0.88 -23.27
C TYR A 127 -1.52 -0.16 -22.64
N PRO A 128 -2.01 -1.37 -22.32
CA PRO A 128 -1.23 -2.37 -21.55
C PRO A 128 0.10 -2.78 -22.21
N LEU A 129 0.19 -2.75 -23.55
CA LEU A 129 1.44 -3.03 -24.27
C LEU A 129 2.57 -2.05 -23.95
N MET A 130 2.25 -0.82 -23.53
CA MET A 130 3.23 0.16 -23.08
C MET A 130 4.02 -0.32 -21.84
N ASN A 131 3.49 -1.31 -21.13
CA ASN A 131 4.20 -1.90 -19.98
C ASN A 131 5.50 -2.59 -20.42
N TYR A 132 5.49 -3.27 -21.56
CA TYR A 132 6.69 -3.89 -22.14
C TYR A 132 7.70 -2.85 -22.61
N PHE A 133 7.23 -1.76 -23.22
CA PHE A 133 8.10 -0.65 -23.60
C PHE A 133 8.76 -0.02 -22.37
N CYS A 134 7.98 0.29 -21.33
CA CYS A 134 8.51 0.83 -20.07
C CYS A 134 9.52 -0.14 -19.42
N ALA A 135 9.27 -1.44 -19.46
CA ALA A 135 10.21 -2.44 -18.94
C ALA A 135 11.52 -2.45 -19.75
N PHE A 136 11.43 -2.34 -21.08
CA PHE A 136 12.60 -2.32 -21.96
C PHE A 136 13.49 -1.09 -21.71
N ILE A 137 12.91 0.10 -21.57
CA ILE A 137 13.68 1.33 -21.35
C ILE A 137 14.17 1.50 -19.89
N SER A 138 13.53 0.83 -18.95
CA SER A 138 13.79 0.99 -17.51
C SER A 138 15.26 0.88 -17.10
N PRO A 139 16.09 -0.07 -17.63
CA PRO A 139 17.51 -0.18 -17.28
C PRO A 139 18.34 1.04 -17.71
N PHE A 140 17.91 1.77 -18.72
CA PHE A 140 18.61 2.93 -19.27
C PHE A 140 18.21 4.26 -18.62
N ILE A 141 17.17 4.24 -17.79
CA ILE A 141 16.68 5.44 -17.10
C ILE A 141 17.55 5.71 -15.86
N PRO A 142 18.07 6.95 -15.70
CA PRO A 142 18.78 7.33 -14.48
C PRO A 142 17.93 7.10 -13.22
N VAL A 143 18.57 6.57 -12.18
CA VAL A 143 17.90 6.13 -10.93
C VAL A 143 17.14 7.26 -10.25
N ARG A 144 17.69 8.49 -10.28
CA ARG A 144 17.11 9.69 -9.64
C ARG A 144 16.59 10.69 -10.66
N THR A 145 15.96 10.20 -11.74
CA THR A 145 15.34 11.09 -12.73
C THR A 145 14.19 11.88 -12.12
N GLN A 146 14.14 13.20 -12.43
CA GLN A 146 13.06 14.09 -11.99
C GLN A 146 11.84 14.02 -12.92
N ASN A 147 12.00 13.51 -14.12
CA ASN A 147 10.91 13.39 -15.08
C ASN A 147 9.94 12.29 -14.65
N LYS A 148 8.69 12.63 -14.36
CA LYS A 148 7.66 11.72 -13.86
C LYS A 148 7.41 10.52 -14.79
N PHE A 149 7.44 10.70 -16.11
CA PHE A 149 7.24 9.60 -17.05
C PHE A 149 8.34 8.55 -16.91
N PHE A 150 9.60 8.97 -16.98
CA PHE A 150 10.73 8.06 -16.83
C PHE A 150 10.79 7.46 -15.42
N ARG A 151 10.57 8.26 -14.39
CA ARG A 151 10.54 7.79 -13.02
C ARG A 151 9.51 6.68 -12.83
N TRP A 152 8.26 6.91 -13.20
CA TRP A 152 7.18 5.93 -13.04
C TRP A 152 7.26 4.77 -14.07
N SER A 153 8.05 4.90 -15.14
CA SER A 153 8.38 3.78 -16.02
C SER A 153 9.32 2.78 -15.33
N ARG A 154 10.13 3.25 -14.36
CA ARG A 154 11.13 2.46 -13.66
C ARG A 154 10.69 2.01 -12.28
N GLU A 155 10.14 2.93 -11.48
CA GLU A 155 9.71 2.65 -10.12
C GLU A 155 8.40 1.87 -10.12
N LEU A 156 8.44 0.68 -9.53
CA LEU A 156 7.27 -0.18 -9.41
C LEU A 156 6.74 -0.15 -7.98
N MET A 157 5.44 -0.32 -7.87
CA MET A 157 4.77 -0.65 -6.62
C MET A 157 4.45 -2.13 -6.58
N LEU A 158 4.27 -2.66 -5.39
CA LEU A 158 3.58 -3.92 -5.14
C LEU A 158 2.14 -3.62 -4.80
N VAL A 159 1.24 -4.36 -5.41
CA VAL A 159 -0.16 -4.45 -4.96
C VAL A 159 -0.30 -5.75 -4.20
N GLY A 160 -0.70 -5.67 -2.94
CA GLY A 160 -1.09 -6.79 -2.11
C GLY A 160 -2.60 -6.83 -1.95
N ILE A 161 -3.20 -7.99 -2.15
CA ILE A 161 -4.62 -8.24 -1.94
C ILE A 161 -4.74 -9.48 -1.05
N GLY A 162 -5.49 -9.38 0.03
CA GLY A 162 -5.77 -10.50 0.91
C GLY A 162 -7.22 -10.45 1.38
N LYS A 163 -7.83 -11.60 1.58
CA LYS A 163 -9.24 -11.73 1.99
C LYS A 163 -9.33 -12.34 3.39
N LYS A 164 -10.16 -11.78 4.25
CA LYS A 164 -10.54 -12.40 5.52
C LYS A 164 -11.58 -13.48 5.25
N ILE A 165 -11.20 -14.75 5.38
CA ILE A 165 -12.10 -15.90 5.29
C ILE A 165 -12.17 -16.53 6.67
N ILE A 166 -13.39 -16.70 7.16
CA ILE A 166 -13.69 -17.39 8.43
C ILE A 166 -14.25 -18.75 8.11
#